data_48d8c1362391c14c51178d523fa4198f
#
_entry.id   48d8c1362391c14c51178d523fa4198f
#
_cell.length_a   1.000
_cell.length_b   1.000
_cell.length_c   1.000
_cell.angle_alpha   90.00
_cell.angle_beta   90.00
_cell.angle_gamma   90.00
#
_symmetry.space_group_name_H-M   'P 1'
#
loop_
_entity.id
_entity.type
_entity.pdbx_description
1 polymer ?
#
loop_
_entity_poly.entity_id
_entity_poly.type
_entity_poly.pdbx_seq_one_letter_code
_entity_poly.pdbx_strand_id
1 'polypeptide(L)'
;FVRERGPVHPRQVDAYFNHGKVRNWFGGSSNASTELLDGLHYRGLLRVARRDAGTRVYAAREPWPALEGPHAHRTRMDALVDLIVATYAPLPAQTLRQLIAALRNAAPQWSEDRARAFERARSRLSCARVEGIDWYWPADENPQSRRWKTDDQSLRLLAPFDPVVWDRRRFEAFWGWAYRFEAYTPAGKRKMGHYALPMLWREQVIGWCNLAVRDARLAVEPGFVGARPTDAMFAAVFDAELQRMSEFLGIAPAQEFAQ
;
A
#
# COMPACT_ATOMS: atom_id res chain seq x y z
N PHE A 1 22.96 -14.42 -15.38
CA PHE A 1 23.66 -13.16 -15.15
C PHE A 1 23.49 -12.64 -13.71
N VAL A 2 22.24 -12.38 -13.22
CA VAL A 2 22.03 -11.86 -11.86
C VAL A 2 22.41 -12.89 -10.79
N ARG A 3 22.15 -14.18 -11.01
CA ARG A 3 22.56 -15.25 -10.09
C ARG A 3 24.08 -15.38 -9.98
N GLU A 4 24.78 -15.24 -11.08
CA GLU A 4 26.22 -15.40 -11.15
C GLU A 4 26.99 -14.21 -10.58
N ARG A 5 26.46 -13.00 -10.78
CA ARG A 5 27.12 -11.75 -10.37
C ARG A 5 26.72 -11.23 -9.01
N GLY A 6 25.66 -11.80 -8.42
CA GLY A 6 25.07 -11.27 -7.20
C GLY A 6 24.20 -10.02 -7.46
N PRO A 7 24.08 -9.10 -6.49
CA PRO A 7 23.27 -7.90 -6.66
C PRO A 7 23.77 -7.00 -7.79
N VAL A 8 22.92 -6.66 -8.75
CA VAL A 8 23.24 -5.84 -9.92
C VAL A 8 22.42 -4.56 -9.99
N HIS A 9 23.08 -3.48 -10.36
CA HIS A 9 22.44 -2.22 -10.73
C HIS A 9 21.95 -2.29 -12.18
N PRO A 10 20.78 -1.69 -12.56
CA PRO A 10 20.29 -1.70 -13.94
C PRO A 10 21.30 -1.25 -15.00
N ARG A 11 22.16 -0.28 -14.67
CA ARG A 11 23.24 0.17 -15.58
C ARG A 11 24.22 -0.93 -15.95
N GLN A 12 24.50 -1.88 -15.04
CA GLN A 12 25.40 -3.01 -15.31
C GLN A 12 24.77 -4.01 -16.28
N VAL A 13 23.45 -4.22 -16.14
CA VAL A 13 22.67 -5.08 -17.03
C VAL A 13 22.57 -4.43 -18.41
N ASP A 14 22.32 -3.13 -18.45
CA ASP A 14 22.22 -2.35 -19.68
C ASP A 14 23.55 -2.34 -20.46
N ALA A 15 24.68 -2.12 -19.76
CA ALA A 15 26.02 -2.15 -20.36
C ALA A 15 26.39 -3.52 -20.92
N TYR A 16 25.92 -4.62 -20.28
CA TYR A 16 26.24 -5.98 -20.72
C TYR A 16 25.38 -6.44 -21.90
N PHE A 17 24.05 -6.19 -21.86
CA PHE A 17 23.12 -6.69 -22.87
C PHE A 17 22.83 -5.68 -23.99
N ASN A 18 22.97 -4.38 -23.72
CA ASN A 18 22.79 -3.28 -24.65
C ASN A 18 21.49 -3.35 -25.49
N HIS A 19 20.36 -3.64 -24.85
CA HIS A 19 19.05 -3.80 -25.54
C HIS A 19 18.40 -2.49 -25.97
N GLY A 20 19.00 -1.33 -25.66
CA GLY A 20 18.49 -0.02 -26.03
C GLY A 20 17.28 0.40 -25.21
N LYS A 21 16.43 1.23 -25.82
CA LYS A 21 15.27 1.84 -25.16
C LYS A 21 13.96 1.23 -25.63
N VAL A 22 12.99 1.16 -24.72
CA VAL A 22 11.62 0.71 -24.98
C VAL A 22 10.61 1.75 -24.51
N ARG A 23 9.41 1.73 -25.06
CA ARG A 23 8.31 2.57 -24.58
C ARG A 23 7.86 2.07 -23.22
N ASN A 24 7.83 2.96 -22.24
CA ASN A 24 7.34 2.64 -20.90
C ASN A 24 5.82 2.82 -20.77
N TRP A 25 5.26 2.37 -19.63
CA TRP A 25 3.83 2.46 -19.33
C TRP A 25 3.27 3.91 -19.39
N PHE A 26 4.06 4.90 -19.06
CA PHE A 26 3.67 6.32 -19.06
C PHE A 26 3.80 6.99 -20.43
N GLY A 27 4.08 6.24 -21.49
CA GLY A 27 4.23 6.75 -22.84
C GLY A 27 5.60 7.37 -23.14
N GLY A 28 6.49 7.43 -22.13
CA GLY A 28 7.88 7.84 -22.29
C GLY A 28 8.79 6.69 -22.73
N SER A 29 10.10 6.88 -22.59
CA SER A 29 11.15 5.92 -22.95
C SER A 29 11.94 5.51 -21.71
N SER A 30 12.15 4.20 -21.53
CA SER A 30 12.99 3.60 -20.48
C SER A 30 14.00 2.66 -21.11
N ASN A 31 15.12 2.38 -20.40
CA ASN A 31 16.02 1.32 -20.83
C ASN A 31 15.34 -0.04 -20.74
N ALA A 32 15.48 -0.87 -21.79
CA ALA A 32 14.88 -2.19 -21.84
C ALA A 32 15.29 -3.07 -20.64
N SER A 33 16.55 -2.95 -20.20
CA SER A 33 17.06 -3.66 -19.03
C SER A 33 16.33 -3.30 -17.73
N THR A 34 15.94 -2.02 -17.55
CA THR A 34 15.18 -1.56 -16.40
C THR A 34 13.77 -2.19 -16.38
N GLU A 35 13.06 -2.13 -17.50
CA GLU A 35 11.72 -2.73 -17.64
C GLU A 35 11.77 -4.26 -17.44
N LEU A 36 12.80 -4.93 -17.96
CA LEU A 36 12.99 -6.36 -17.77
C LEU A 36 13.23 -6.72 -16.30
N LEU A 37 14.12 -5.99 -15.61
CA LEU A 37 14.42 -6.23 -14.20
C LEU A 37 13.19 -5.97 -13.31
N ASP A 38 12.43 -4.91 -13.58
CA ASP A 38 11.18 -4.64 -12.89
C ASP A 38 10.15 -5.76 -13.14
N GLY A 39 10.01 -6.23 -14.38
CA GLY A 39 9.14 -7.35 -14.74
C GLY A 39 9.53 -8.65 -14.04
N LEU A 40 10.82 -8.97 -13.96
CA LEU A 40 11.33 -10.16 -13.24
C LEU A 40 11.13 -10.02 -11.72
N HIS A 41 11.32 -8.83 -11.16
CA HIS A 41 11.03 -8.55 -9.75
C HIS A 41 9.54 -8.70 -9.46
N TYR A 42 8.67 -8.14 -10.30
CA TYR A 42 7.22 -8.25 -10.15
C TYR A 42 6.73 -9.71 -10.16
N ARG A 43 7.40 -10.57 -10.93
CA ARG A 43 7.13 -12.01 -10.98
C ARG A 43 7.81 -12.82 -9.87
N GLY A 44 8.52 -12.18 -8.96
CA GLY A 44 9.19 -12.82 -7.82
C GLY A 44 10.46 -13.60 -8.16
N LEU A 45 11.02 -13.44 -9.37
CA LEU A 45 12.29 -14.05 -9.77
C LEU A 45 13.50 -13.27 -9.25
N LEU A 46 13.32 -11.96 -9.08
CA LEU A 46 14.30 -11.07 -8.46
C LEU A 46 13.70 -10.43 -7.21
N ARG A 47 14.58 -9.94 -6.32
CA ARG A 47 14.23 -9.08 -5.18
C ARG A 47 15.05 -7.80 -5.23
N VAL A 48 14.56 -6.74 -4.65
CA VAL A 48 15.35 -5.53 -4.40
C VAL A 48 16.27 -5.83 -3.22
N ALA A 49 17.59 -5.82 -3.48
CA ALA A 49 18.59 -6.03 -2.44
C ALA A 49 18.87 -4.76 -1.66
N ARG A 50 18.92 -3.61 -2.35
CA ARG A 50 19.11 -2.27 -1.79
C ARG A 50 18.70 -1.20 -2.79
N ARG A 51 18.81 0.05 -2.39
CA ARG A 51 18.71 1.22 -3.28
C ARG A 51 20.00 1.99 -3.27
N ASP A 52 20.50 2.34 -4.46
CA ASP A 52 21.65 3.19 -4.65
C ASP A 52 21.14 4.53 -5.24
N ALA A 53 21.23 5.61 -4.50
CA ALA A 53 20.67 6.92 -4.88
C ALA A 53 19.22 6.83 -5.43
N GLY A 54 18.35 6.09 -4.74
CA GLY A 54 16.96 5.86 -5.12
C GLY A 54 16.73 4.78 -6.18
N THR A 55 17.76 4.37 -6.93
CA THR A 55 17.67 3.31 -7.95
C THR A 55 17.69 1.93 -7.28
N ARG A 56 16.78 1.05 -7.70
CA ARG A 56 16.74 -0.33 -7.20
C ARG A 56 17.93 -1.13 -7.70
N VAL A 57 18.58 -1.87 -6.81
CA VAL A 57 19.59 -2.88 -7.11
C VAL A 57 18.97 -4.25 -6.90
N TYR A 58 19.05 -5.10 -7.90
CA TYR A 58 18.34 -6.38 -7.93
C TYR A 58 19.27 -7.54 -7.62
N ALA A 59 18.78 -8.48 -6.83
CA ALA A 59 19.42 -9.79 -6.62
C ALA A 59 18.49 -10.90 -7.06
N ALA A 60 19.06 -12.02 -7.49
CA ALA A 60 18.28 -13.22 -7.74
C ALA A 60 17.63 -13.69 -6.44
N ARG A 61 16.42 -14.18 -6.55
CA ARG A 61 15.75 -14.87 -5.47
C ARG A 61 16.08 -16.34 -5.53
N GLU A 62 16.31 -16.94 -4.37
CA GLU A 62 16.43 -18.39 -4.28
C GLU A 62 15.11 -19.04 -4.73
N PRO A 63 15.18 -20.08 -5.53
CA PRO A 63 13.99 -20.83 -5.93
C PRO A 63 13.28 -21.36 -4.67
N TRP A 64 11.97 -21.13 -4.58
CA TRP A 64 11.15 -21.83 -3.61
C TRP A 64 11.04 -23.30 -4.02
N PRO A 65 10.98 -24.24 -3.05
CA PRO A 65 10.67 -25.61 -3.35
C PRO A 65 9.44 -25.70 -4.27
N ALA A 66 9.53 -26.47 -5.33
CA ALA A 66 8.39 -26.67 -6.20
C ALA A 66 7.28 -27.37 -5.39
N LEU A 67 6.09 -26.75 -5.35
CA LEU A 67 4.90 -27.48 -4.98
C LEU A 67 4.59 -28.41 -6.15
N GLU A 68 4.63 -29.71 -5.90
CA GLU A 68 4.34 -30.73 -6.90
C GLU A 68 2.91 -31.25 -6.73
N GLY A 69 2.39 -31.85 -7.80
CA GLY A 69 1.08 -32.48 -7.81
C GLY A 69 0.01 -31.71 -8.58
N PRO A 70 -1.13 -32.36 -8.86
CA PRO A 70 -2.17 -31.86 -9.78
C PRO A 70 -2.86 -30.59 -9.29
N HIS A 71 -2.72 -30.24 -8.01
CA HIS A 71 -3.36 -29.08 -7.40
C HIS A 71 -2.37 -27.98 -6.97
N ALA A 72 -1.07 -28.10 -7.32
CA ALA A 72 -0.05 -27.17 -6.90
C ALA A 72 -0.36 -25.71 -7.25
N HIS A 73 -0.87 -25.44 -8.47
CA HIS A 73 -1.23 -24.08 -8.89
C HIS A 73 -2.42 -23.54 -8.11
N ARG A 74 -3.43 -24.38 -7.85
CA ARG A 74 -4.61 -24.03 -7.04
C ARG A 74 -4.18 -23.67 -5.61
N THR A 75 -3.38 -24.49 -4.97
CA THR A 75 -2.88 -24.26 -3.62
C THR A 75 -2.12 -22.94 -3.52
N ARG A 76 -1.26 -22.65 -4.50
CA ARG A 76 -0.54 -21.37 -4.56
C ARG A 76 -1.46 -20.17 -4.80
N MET A 77 -2.44 -20.32 -5.68
CA MET A 77 -3.44 -19.27 -5.92
C MET A 77 -4.25 -18.99 -4.66
N ASP A 78 -4.66 -20.02 -3.95
CA ASP A 78 -5.41 -19.89 -2.69
C ASP A 78 -4.55 -19.23 -1.60
N ALA A 79 -3.28 -19.60 -1.49
CA ALA A 79 -2.34 -18.96 -0.55
C ALA A 79 -2.11 -17.47 -0.87
N LEU A 80 -2.08 -17.08 -2.16
CA LEU A 80 -2.01 -15.67 -2.56
C LEU A 80 -3.27 -14.90 -2.15
N VAL A 81 -4.44 -15.53 -2.28
CA VAL A 81 -5.71 -14.91 -1.83
C VAL A 81 -5.76 -14.79 -0.32
N ASP A 82 -5.32 -15.80 0.41
CA ASP A 82 -5.26 -15.78 1.86
C ASP A 82 -4.29 -14.69 2.36
N LEU A 83 -3.14 -14.49 1.69
CA LEU A 83 -2.23 -13.39 1.95
C LEU A 83 -2.87 -12.01 1.68
N ILE A 84 -3.62 -11.87 0.59
CA ILE A 84 -4.39 -10.65 0.29
C ILE A 84 -5.35 -10.36 1.45
N VAL A 85 -6.09 -11.36 1.87
CA VAL A 85 -7.07 -11.18 2.96
C VAL A 85 -6.38 -10.83 4.27
N ALA A 86 -5.31 -11.53 4.63
CA ALA A 86 -4.52 -11.23 5.84
C ALA A 86 -3.93 -9.80 5.83
N THR A 87 -3.61 -9.27 4.63
CA THR A 87 -3.03 -7.92 4.50
C THR A 87 -4.07 -6.81 4.56
N TYR A 88 -5.26 -7.05 4.00
CA TYR A 88 -6.24 -5.99 3.73
C TYR A 88 -7.57 -6.14 4.45
N ALA A 89 -7.79 -7.22 5.22
CA ALA A 89 -9.07 -7.44 5.92
C ALA A 89 -9.42 -6.28 6.90
N PRO A 90 -10.73 -6.07 7.14
CA PRO A 90 -11.87 -6.68 6.48
C PRO A 90 -12.08 -6.12 5.06
N LEU A 91 -12.45 -6.99 4.12
CA LEU A 91 -12.59 -6.66 2.70
C LEU A 91 -14.03 -6.78 2.21
N PRO A 92 -14.58 -5.73 1.55
CA PRO A 92 -15.82 -5.88 0.80
C PRO A 92 -15.66 -6.94 -0.30
N ALA A 93 -16.72 -7.71 -0.60
CA ALA A 93 -16.73 -8.71 -1.65
C ALA A 93 -16.21 -8.19 -3.00
N GLN A 94 -16.57 -6.95 -3.35
CA GLN A 94 -16.13 -6.32 -4.59
C GLN A 94 -14.61 -6.07 -4.61
N THR A 95 -14.06 -5.54 -3.52
CA THR A 95 -12.61 -5.30 -3.41
C THR A 95 -11.84 -6.62 -3.44
N LEU A 96 -12.31 -7.65 -2.73
CA LEU A 96 -11.69 -8.96 -2.78
C LEU A 96 -11.65 -9.53 -4.20
N ARG A 97 -12.75 -9.45 -4.95
CA ARG A 97 -12.78 -9.85 -6.38
C ARG A 97 -11.79 -9.04 -7.23
N GLN A 98 -11.69 -7.73 -7.01
CA GLN A 98 -10.75 -6.87 -7.75
C GLN A 98 -9.29 -7.24 -7.48
N LEU A 99 -8.94 -7.51 -6.21
CA LEU A 99 -7.60 -7.94 -5.83
C LEU A 99 -7.25 -9.31 -6.41
N ILE A 100 -8.18 -10.28 -6.38
CA ILE A 100 -8.01 -11.58 -7.03
C ILE A 100 -7.82 -11.40 -8.54
N ALA A 101 -8.62 -10.56 -9.19
CA ALA A 101 -8.48 -10.28 -10.62
C ALA A 101 -7.10 -9.67 -10.95
N ALA A 102 -6.55 -8.81 -10.08
CA ALA A 102 -5.23 -8.20 -10.24
C ALA A 102 -4.07 -9.21 -10.20
N LEU A 103 -4.27 -10.40 -9.61
CA LEU A 103 -3.29 -11.50 -9.64
C LEU A 103 -2.97 -11.99 -11.07
N ARG A 104 -3.77 -11.63 -12.07
CA ARG A 104 -3.43 -11.88 -13.49
C ARG A 104 -2.08 -11.29 -13.90
N ASN A 105 -1.66 -10.21 -13.25
CA ASN A 105 -0.40 -9.55 -13.54
C ASN A 105 0.80 -10.29 -12.90
N ALA A 106 0.59 -10.92 -11.75
CA ALA A 106 1.62 -11.68 -11.04
C ALA A 106 1.71 -13.14 -11.51
N ALA A 107 0.57 -13.78 -11.77
CA ALA A 107 0.47 -15.18 -12.18
C ALA A 107 -0.48 -15.35 -13.39
N PRO A 108 -0.12 -14.82 -14.59
CA PRO A 108 -0.97 -14.88 -15.77
C PRO A 108 -1.26 -16.32 -16.21
N GLN A 109 -0.33 -17.25 -15.98
CA GLN A 109 -0.40 -18.66 -16.34
C GLN A 109 -1.44 -19.45 -15.52
N TRP A 110 -1.96 -18.92 -14.41
CA TRP A 110 -2.94 -19.61 -13.55
C TRP A 110 -4.36 -19.01 -13.70
N SER A 111 -4.76 -18.72 -14.92
CA SER A 111 -6.04 -18.06 -15.23
C SER A 111 -7.26 -18.85 -14.76
N GLU A 112 -7.25 -20.18 -14.92
CA GLU A 112 -8.37 -21.06 -14.53
C GLU A 112 -8.52 -21.11 -12.99
N ASP A 113 -7.40 -21.27 -12.27
CA ASP A 113 -7.41 -21.29 -10.81
C ASP A 113 -7.85 -19.94 -10.24
N ARG A 114 -7.42 -18.82 -10.87
CA ARG A 114 -7.86 -17.48 -10.51
C ARG A 114 -9.35 -17.27 -10.73
N ALA A 115 -9.92 -17.74 -11.85
CA ALA A 115 -11.34 -17.57 -12.13
C ALA A 115 -12.26 -18.14 -11.05
N ARG A 116 -11.82 -19.22 -10.39
CA ARG A 116 -12.58 -19.88 -9.31
C ARG A 116 -12.09 -19.52 -7.91
N ALA A 117 -11.07 -18.67 -7.77
CA ALA A 117 -10.43 -18.40 -6.48
C ALA A 117 -11.35 -17.70 -5.48
N PHE A 118 -12.22 -16.80 -5.95
CA PHE A 118 -13.18 -16.12 -5.09
C PHE A 118 -14.17 -17.10 -4.45
N GLU A 119 -14.72 -18.04 -5.22
CA GLU A 119 -15.68 -19.01 -4.68
C GLU A 119 -15.02 -19.96 -3.68
N ARG A 120 -13.77 -20.38 -3.94
CA ARG A 120 -12.99 -21.17 -2.99
C ARG A 120 -12.63 -20.37 -1.72
N ALA A 121 -12.33 -19.08 -1.86
CA ALA A 121 -12.04 -18.22 -0.71
C ALA A 121 -13.26 -18.06 0.19
N ARG A 122 -14.45 -17.85 -0.37
CA ARG A 122 -15.69 -17.73 0.41
C ARG A 122 -15.95 -18.90 1.35
N SER A 123 -15.57 -20.12 0.98
CA SER A 123 -15.75 -21.29 1.84
C SER A 123 -14.75 -21.41 2.97
N ARG A 124 -13.65 -20.63 2.92
CA ARG A 124 -12.57 -20.63 3.92
C ARG A 124 -12.55 -19.40 4.82
N LEU A 125 -13.17 -18.32 4.38
CA LEU A 125 -13.15 -17.04 5.07
C LEU A 125 -14.37 -16.86 5.97
N SER A 126 -14.21 -16.11 7.05
CA SER A 126 -15.34 -15.56 7.78
C SER A 126 -15.99 -14.44 6.99
N CYS A 127 -17.32 -14.31 7.15
CA CYS A 127 -18.10 -13.30 6.43
C CYS A 127 -19.22 -12.76 7.35
N ALA A 128 -19.48 -11.46 7.21
CA ALA A 128 -20.69 -10.83 7.75
C ALA A 128 -21.23 -9.81 6.75
N ARG A 129 -22.55 -9.63 6.80
CA ARG A 129 -23.23 -8.61 5.99
C ARG A 129 -23.50 -7.38 6.85
N VAL A 130 -22.90 -6.26 6.49
CA VAL A 130 -23.07 -4.97 7.16
C VAL A 130 -23.50 -3.94 6.12
N GLU A 131 -24.61 -3.26 6.36
CA GLU A 131 -25.18 -2.26 5.44
C GLU A 131 -25.36 -2.75 4.00
N GLY A 132 -25.75 -4.02 3.83
CA GLY A 132 -25.96 -4.63 2.51
C GLY A 132 -24.67 -5.09 1.81
N ILE A 133 -23.50 -4.88 2.40
CA ILE A 133 -22.19 -5.27 1.87
C ILE A 133 -21.70 -6.53 2.59
N ASP A 134 -21.27 -7.54 1.84
CA ASP A 134 -20.63 -8.72 2.39
C ASP A 134 -19.13 -8.41 2.63
N TRP A 135 -18.68 -8.56 3.87
CA TRP A 135 -17.31 -8.33 4.31
C TRP A 135 -16.63 -9.64 4.66
N TYR A 136 -15.37 -9.80 4.25
CA TYR A 136 -14.58 -11.01 4.43
C TYR A 136 -13.30 -10.73 5.22
N TRP A 137 -12.93 -11.69 6.11
CA TRP A 137 -11.69 -11.67 6.90
C TRP A 137 -11.21 -13.10 7.17
N PRO A 138 -9.97 -13.32 7.68
CA PRO A 138 -9.47 -14.64 8.02
C PRO A 138 -10.39 -15.37 9.01
N ALA A 139 -10.61 -16.68 8.80
CA ALA A 139 -11.55 -17.44 9.60
C ALA A 139 -11.11 -17.64 11.06
N ASP A 140 -9.81 -17.57 11.33
CA ASP A 140 -9.21 -17.67 12.65
C ASP A 140 -9.20 -16.32 13.41
N GLU A 141 -9.70 -15.25 12.81
CA GLU A 141 -9.80 -13.94 13.43
C GLU A 141 -11.21 -13.65 13.92
N ASN A 142 -11.32 -13.16 15.16
CA ASN A 142 -12.56 -12.65 15.72
C ASN A 142 -12.51 -11.12 15.80
N PRO A 143 -13.27 -10.39 14.95
CA PRO A 143 -13.32 -8.92 14.98
C PRO A 143 -13.77 -8.33 16.32
N GLN A 144 -14.51 -9.10 17.12
CA GLN A 144 -14.97 -8.68 18.46
C GLN A 144 -13.96 -9.01 19.57
N SER A 145 -12.81 -9.56 19.23
CA SER A 145 -11.80 -9.91 20.22
C SER A 145 -11.28 -8.66 20.94
N ARG A 146 -11.11 -8.78 22.27
CA ARG A 146 -10.52 -7.71 23.07
C ARG A 146 -9.11 -7.32 22.64
N ARG A 147 -8.38 -8.19 21.93
CA ARG A 147 -7.05 -7.89 21.38
C ARG A 147 -7.03 -6.72 20.39
N TRP A 148 -8.17 -6.43 19.76
CA TRP A 148 -8.33 -5.31 18.82
C TRP A 148 -8.73 -4.00 19.51
N LYS A 149 -9.18 -4.06 20.77
CA LYS A 149 -9.49 -2.87 21.55
C LYS A 149 -8.19 -2.26 22.04
N THR A 150 -7.93 -1.05 21.61
CA THR A 150 -6.77 -0.28 22.03
C THR A 150 -7.25 1.05 22.61
N ASP A 151 -6.63 1.48 23.71
CA ASP A 151 -6.77 2.83 24.24
C ASP A 151 -5.76 3.79 23.58
N ASP A 152 -5.25 3.43 22.39
CA ASP A 152 -4.30 4.27 21.68
C ASP A 152 -4.93 5.62 21.35
N GLN A 153 -4.52 6.65 22.08
CA GLN A 153 -4.94 8.02 21.88
C GLN A 153 -4.10 8.72 20.81
N SER A 154 -3.08 8.05 20.27
CA SER A 154 -2.17 8.65 19.31
C SER A 154 -2.86 9.04 18.01
N LEU A 155 -2.34 10.05 17.36
CA LEU A 155 -2.68 10.39 15.98
C LEU A 155 -1.68 9.71 15.03
N ARG A 156 -2.14 9.30 13.86
CA ARG A 156 -1.31 8.75 12.78
C ARG A 156 -1.63 9.46 11.47
N LEU A 157 -0.59 9.89 10.78
CA LEU A 157 -0.70 10.34 9.39
C LEU A 157 -0.51 9.16 8.46
N LEU A 158 -1.60 8.75 7.80
CA LEU A 158 -1.63 7.57 6.95
C LEU A 158 -1.12 7.90 5.54
N ALA A 159 -0.34 6.99 4.94
CA ALA A 159 0.07 7.16 3.56
C ALA A 159 -1.14 6.93 2.61
N PRO A 160 -1.22 7.60 1.45
CA PRO A 160 -2.30 7.38 0.48
C PRO A 160 -2.41 5.95 -0.06
N PHE A 161 -1.33 5.18 0.04
CA PHE A 161 -1.25 3.78 -0.37
C PHE A 161 -1.23 2.81 0.82
N ASP A 162 -1.50 3.31 2.03
CA ASP A 162 -1.68 2.46 3.21
C ASP A 162 -2.79 1.41 2.95
N PRO A 163 -2.65 0.16 3.44
CA PRO A 163 -3.68 -0.87 3.33
C PRO A 163 -5.07 -0.43 3.76
N VAL A 164 -5.18 0.52 4.67
CA VAL A 164 -6.46 1.05 5.16
C VAL A 164 -7.03 2.13 4.24
N VAL A 165 -6.17 2.86 3.50
CA VAL A 165 -6.55 4.09 2.76
C VAL A 165 -6.79 3.85 1.27
N TRP A 166 -6.01 2.98 0.61
CA TRP A 166 -5.97 2.86 -0.85
C TRP A 166 -7.30 2.47 -1.50
N ASP A 167 -8.13 1.67 -0.82
CA ASP A 167 -9.47 1.32 -1.26
C ASP A 167 -10.46 2.41 -0.80
N ARG A 168 -10.73 3.33 -1.68
CA ARG A 168 -11.57 4.52 -1.41
C ARG A 168 -13.00 4.18 -0.99
N ARG A 169 -13.59 3.11 -1.54
CA ARG A 169 -14.94 2.69 -1.18
C ARG A 169 -14.99 2.12 0.22
N ARG A 170 -13.99 1.31 0.59
CA ARG A 170 -13.86 0.79 1.95
C ARG A 170 -13.58 1.93 2.93
N PHE A 171 -12.71 2.86 2.57
CA PHE A 171 -12.43 4.05 3.36
C PHE A 171 -13.70 4.86 3.64
N GLU A 172 -14.49 5.13 2.59
CA GLU A 172 -15.76 5.84 2.71
C GLU A 172 -16.80 5.07 3.55
N ALA A 173 -16.84 3.74 3.42
CA ALA A 173 -17.69 2.88 4.24
C ALA A 173 -17.29 2.90 5.72
N PHE A 174 -16.00 3.05 6.05
CA PHE A 174 -15.55 3.11 7.44
C PHE A 174 -15.79 4.47 8.09
N TRP A 175 -15.61 5.56 7.36
CA TRP A 175 -15.55 6.91 7.94
C TRP A 175 -16.54 7.92 7.36
N GLY A 176 -17.41 7.50 6.43
CA GLY A 176 -18.51 8.31 5.93
C GLY A 176 -18.13 9.49 5.03
N TRP A 177 -16.86 9.56 4.55
CA TRP A 177 -16.43 10.63 3.65
C TRP A 177 -15.43 10.13 2.58
N ALA A 178 -15.43 10.82 1.45
CA ALA A 178 -14.65 10.42 0.28
C ALA A 178 -13.25 11.06 0.31
N TYR A 179 -12.24 10.26 0.66
CA TYR A 179 -10.84 10.63 0.48
C TYR A 179 -10.40 10.46 -0.98
N ARG A 180 -9.56 11.38 -1.47
CA ARG A 180 -8.94 11.30 -2.79
C ARG A 180 -7.45 11.66 -2.74
N PHE A 181 -6.63 10.80 -3.35
CA PHE A 181 -5.24 11.10 -3.61
C PHE A 181 -5.14 11.97 -4.87
N GLU A 182 -4.73 13.23 -4.73
CA GLU A 182 -4.83 14.26 -5.78
C GLU A 182 -3.48 14.63 -6.42
N ALA A 183 -2.44 13.80 -6.25
CA ALA A 183 -1.12 14.07 -6.83
C ALA A 183 -1.17 14.25 -8.36
N TYR A 184 -2.07 13.54 -9.04
CA TYR A 184 -2.26 13.64 -10.49
C TYR A 184 -3.35 14.63 -10.92
N THR A 185 -3.98 15.31 -9.95
CA THR A 185 -5.00 16.34 -10.21
C THR A 185 -4.30 17.69 -10.44
N PRO A 186 -4.67 18.47 -11.48
CA PRO A 186 -4.14 19.82 -11.67
C PRO A 186 -4.31 20.68 -10.41
N ALA A 187 -3.32 21.51 -10.08
CA ALA A 187 -3.25 22.24 -8.81
C ALA A 187 -4.55 23.00 -8.47
N GLY A 188 -5.11 23.75 -9.44
CA GLY A 188 -6.35 24.53 -9.25
C GLY A 188 -7.64 23.71 -9.07
N LYS A 189 -7.56 22.37 -9.20
CA LYS A 189 -8.71 21.46 -9.02
C LYS A 189 -8.60 20.58 -7.77
N ARG A 190 -7.49 20.70 -7.03
CA ARG A 190 -7.27 19.93 -5.80
C ARG A 190 -8.11 20.48 -4.68
N LYS A 191 -8.75 19.59 -3.92
CA LYS A 191 -9.57 19.93 -2.74
C LYS A 191 -8.81 19.70 -1.43
N MET A 192 -7.97 18.66 -1.40
CA MET A 192 -7.24 18.23 -0.20
C MET A 192 -5.76 18.58 -0.27
N GLY A 193 -5.21 18.82 -1.47
CA GLY A 193 -3.81 19.12 -1.69
C GLY A 193 -3.08 18.07 -2.53
N HIS A 194 -1.78 18.28 -2.74
CA HIS A 194 -0.99 17.42 -3.64
C HIS A 194 -0.80 16.00 -3.07
N TYR A 195 -0.47 15.91 -1.78
CA TYR A 195 -0.16 14.66 -1.10
C TYR A 195 -0.78 14.65 0.30
N ALA A 196 -2.10 14.73 0.34
CA ALA A 196 -2.86 14.77 1.57
C ALA A 196 -2.77 13.41 2.31
N LEU A 197 -2.30 13.43 3.54
CA LEU A 197 -2.18 12.28 4.43
C LEU A 197 -3.40 12.22 5.35
N PRO A 198 -4.29 11.22 5.26
CA PRO A 198 -5.41 11.10 6.20
C PRO A 198 -4.93 11.07 7.66
N MET A 199 -5.62 11.79 8.53
CA MET A 199 -5.34 11.87 9.97
C MET A 199 -6.24 10.88 10.71
N LEU A 200 -5.69 9.73 11.09
CA LEU A 200 -6.35 8.76 11.96
C LEU A 200 -6.08 9.13 13.41
N TRP A 201 -7.10 9.49 14.15
CA TRP A 201 -7.07 9.76 15.56
C TRP A 201 -8.10 8.87 16.28
N ARG A 202 -7.61 8.08 17.23
CA ARG A 202 -8.42 7.00 17.81
C ARG A 202 -8.92 6.07 16.68
N GLU A 203 -10.21 5.86 16.55
CA GLU A 203 -10.83 5.03 15.51
C GLU A 203 -11.38 5.84 14.32
N GLN A 204 -11.14 7.16 14.27
CA GLN A 204 -11.73 8.05 13.28
C GLN A 204 -10.69 8.71 12.38
N VAL A 205 -10.94 8.72 11.08
CA VAL A 205 -10.18 9.59 10.17
C VAL A 205 -10.87 10.96 10.12
N ILE A 206 -10.33 11.90 10.87
CA ILE A 206 -10.94 13.21 11.14
C ILE A 206 -10.66 14.28 10.08
N GLY A 207 -9.74 14.00 9.15
CA GLY A 207 -9.33 14.95 8.12
C GLY A 207 -8.05 14.49 7.43
N TRP A 208 -7.27 15.44 6.97
CA TRP A 208 -6.00 15.19 6.27
C TRP A 208 -4.96 16.27 6.62
N CYS A 209 -3.70 15.95 6.36
CA CYS A 209 -2.60 16.88 6.51
C CYS A 209 -1.68 16.85 5.29
N ASN A 210 -1.33 18.01 4.74
CA ASN A 210 -0.24 18.14 3.80
C ASN A 210 1.03 18.51 4.54
N LEU A 211 2.13 17.83 4.23
CA LEU A 211 3.45 18.10 4.79
C LEU A 211 4.43 18.47 3.69
N ALA A 212 5.25 19.46 3.94
CA ALA A 212 6.37 19.83 3.07
C ALA A 212 7.59 20.21 3.92
N VAL A 213 8.79 19.91 3.43
CA VAL A 213 10.01 20.40 4.08
C VAL A 213 10.33 21.77 3.46
N ARG A 214 10.35 22.81 4.32
CA ARG A 214 10.75 24.18 3.97
C ARG A 214 11.75 24.67 5.01
N ASP A 215 12.87 25.19 4.57
CA ASP A 215 13.94 25.74 5.45
C ASP A 215 14.33 24.75 6.58
N ALA A 216 14.51 23.46 6.21
CA ALA A 216 14.83 22.36 7.12
C ALA A 216 13.81 22.14 8.25
N ARG A 217 12.55 22.55 8.08
CA ARG A 217 11.43 22.33 9.00
C ARG A 217 10.23 21.77 8.27
N LEU A 218 9.31 21.12 8.98
CA LEU A 218 8.00 20.73 8.44
C LEU A 218 7.08 21.95 8.35
N ALA A 219 6.64 22.25 7.14
CA ALA A 219 5.45 23.07 6.91
C ALA A 219 4.22 22.16 6.95
N VAL A 220 3.20 22.53 7.70
CA VAL A 220 2.06 21.70 8.08
C VAL A 220 0.78 22.41 7.68
N GLU A 221 -0.04 21.78 6.83
CA GLU A 221 -1.31 22.32 6.35
C GLU A 221 -2.43 21.29 6.59
N PRO A 222 -3.08 21.30 7.77
CA PRO A 222 -4.16 20.38 8.09
C PRO A 222 -5.49 20.84 7.49
N GLY A 223 -6.34 19.88 7.14
CA GLY A 223 -7.74 20.09 6.80
C GLY A 223 -8.63 19.10 7.57
N PHE A 224 -9.85 19.49 7.88
CA PHE A 224 -10.77 18.66 8.67
C PHE A 224 -12.06 18.40 7.89
N VAL A 225 -12.65 17.23 8.11
CA VAL A 225 -13.93 16.85 7.50
C VAL A 225 -15.08 17.60 8.18
N GLY A 226 -14.97 17.79 9.49
CA GLY A 226 -15.87 18.58 10.31
C GLY A 226 -15.15 19.77 10.96
N ALA A 227 -15.56 20.14 12.15
CA ALA A 227 -14.85 21.14 12.93
C ALA A 227 -13.49 20.59 13.41
N ARG A 228 -12.48 21.48 13.52
CA ARG A 228 -11.21 21.15 14.18
C ARG A 228 -11.50 20.69 15.61
N PRO A 229 -10.92 19.56 16.07
CA PRO A 229 -11.05 19.16 17.46
C PRO A 229 -10.53 20.23 18.41
N THR A 230 -11.31 20.53 19.43
CA THR A 230 -10.94 21.49 20.51
C THR A 230 -10.35 20.81 21.74
N ASP A 231 -10.25 19.48 21.73
CA ASP A 231 -9.66 18.69 22.79
C ASP A 231 -8.16 18.97 22.89
N ALA A 232 -7.68 19.35 24.08
CA ALA A 232 -6.26 19.60 24.34
C ALA A 232 -5.40 18.33 24.03
N MET A 233 -5.95 17.14 24.21
CA MET A 233 -5.29 15.88 23.85
C MET A 233 -5.00 15.83 22.35
N PHE A 234 -5.92 16.31 21.49
CA PHE A 234 -5.69 16.33 20.05
C PHE A 234 -4.45 17.11 19.67
N ALA A 235 -4.28 18.33 20.22
CA ALA A 235 -3.09 19.15 19.95
C ALA A 235 -1.82 18.42 20.34
N ALA A 236 -1.77 17.85 21.54
CA ALA A 236 -0.61 17.13 22.05
C ALA A 236 -0.23 15.91 21.19
N VAL A 237 -1.22 15.09 20.78
CA VAL A 237 -0.93 13.90 19.96
C VAL A 237 -0.59 14.26 18.51
N PHE A 238 -1.13 15.37 18.00
CA PHE A 238 -0.77 15.87 16.67
C PHE A 238 0.68 16.37 16.65
N ASP A 239 1.09 17.16 17.66
CA ASP A 239 2.48 17.62 17.80
C ASP A 239 3.44 16.44 17.98
N ALA A 240 3.07 15.41 18.74
CA ALA A 240 3.86 14.19 18.88
C ALA A 240 4.04 13.44 17.55
N GLU A 241 3.02 13.42 16.68
CA GLU A 241 3.13 12.83 15.35
C GLU A 241 4.06 13.64 14.43
N LEU A 242 3.94 14.96 14.45
CA LEU A 242 4.82 15.84 13.68
C LEU A 242 6.28 15.74 14.16
N GLN A 243 6.50 15.62 15.46
CA GLN A 243 7.81 15.37 16.04
C GLN A 243 8.42 14.08 15.50
N ARG A 244 7.69 12.95 15.54
CA ARG A 244 8.15 11.67 14.99
C ARG A 244 8.45 11.75 13.49
N MET A 245 7.65 12.50 12.73
CA MET A 245 7.91 12.72 11.31
C MET A 245 9.18 13.52 11.09
N SER A 246 9.42 14.56 11.89
CA SER A 246 10.65 15.37 11.83
C SER A 246 11.89 14.55 12.17
N GLU A 247 11.82 13.71 13.21
CA GLU A 247 12.89 12.78 13.60
C GLU A 247 13.20 11.77 12.50
N PHE A 248 12.16 11.19 11.90
CA PHE A 248 12.32 10.25 10.76
C PHE A 248 13.02 10.92 9.58
N LEU A 249 12.71 12.18 9.30
CA LEU A 249 13.30 12.95 8.21
C LEU A 249 14.68 13.55 8.56
N GLY A 250 15.11 13.51 9.81
CA GLY A 250 16.37 14.10 10.28
C GLY A 250 16.40 15.64 10.18
N ILE A 251 15.25 16.29 10.40
CA ILE A 251 15.09 17.75 10.31
C ILE A 251 14.64 18.32 11.66
N ALA A 252 14.73 19.64 11.80
CA ALA A 252 14.26 20.32 13.00
C ALA A 252 12.75 20.07 13.24
N PRO A 253 12.29 20.03 14.51
CA PRO A 253 10.87 19.88 14.84
C PRO A 253 10.00 20.88 14.11
N ALA A 254 8.76 20.49 13.80
CA ALA A 254 7.73 21.41 13.34
C ALA A 254 7.48 22.49 14.39
N GLN A 255 6.94 23.65 13.98
CA GLN A 255 6.41 24.61 14.95
C GLN A 255 5.17 23.98 15.61
N GLU A 256 5.01 24.22 16.92
CA GLU A 256 3.87 23.71 17.67
C GLU A 256 2.55 24.15 17.03
N PHE A 257 1.65 23.20 16.85
CA PHE A 257 0.34 23.43 16.20
C PHE A 257 -0.67 24.12 17.14
N ALA A 258 -0.36 24.21 18.43
CA ALA A 258 -1.24 24.75 19.46
C ALA A 258 -1.34 26.30 19.47
N GLN A 259 -0.63 27.01 18.59
CA GLN A 259 -0.68 28.47 18.51
C GLN A 259 -1.68 28.98 17.48
#